data_643fbbd350984be6e4f75670e02ac7eb
#
_entry.id   643fbbd350984be6e4f75670e02ac7eb
#
_cell.length_a   1.000
_cell.length_b   1.000
_cell.length_c   1.000
_cell.angle_alpha   90.00
_cell.angle_beta   90.00
_cell.angle_gamma   90.00
#
_symmetry.space_group_name_H-M   'P 1'
#
loop_
_entity.id
_entity.type
_entity.pdbx_description
1 polymer ?
#
loop_
_entity_poly.entity_id
_entity_poly.type
_entity_poly.pdbx_seq_one_letter_code
_entity_poly.pdbx_strand_id
1 'polypeptide(L)'
;MLKMRIVTDRQELSSFAKKYGVADREGLCLYLAENRGEPLGVCFYCFIDEGMEILYADAGGDTALFDGLIRAAMAALFDRENDRVFFAETMDRQLLEKCRFITGDKLCIKSANVFFQTCKNCKN
;
A
#
# COMPACT_ATOMS: atom_id res chain seq x y z
N MET A 1 13.49 16.65 3.19
CA MET A 1 13.79 15.49 2.35
C MET A 1 12.76 14.40 2.57
N LEU A 2 12.22 13.88 1.49
CA LEU A 2 11.23 12.81 1.55
C LEU A 2 11.88 11.52 2.06
N LYS A 3 11.26 10.91 3.06
CA LYS A 3 11.69 9.65 3.64
C LYS A 3 10.52 8.69 3.67
N MET A 4 10.76 7.45 3.26
CA MET A 4 9.75 6.39 3.35
C MET A 4 10.26 5.29 4.28
N ARG A 5 9.43 4.86 5.21
CA ARG A 5 9.82 3.83 6.17
C ARG A 5 8.63 3.00 6.64
N ILE A 6 8.94 1.79 7.08
CA ILE A 6 7.96 0.94 7.75
C ILE A 6 7.91 1.36 9.22
N VAL A 7 6.70 1.59 9.73
CA VAL A 7 6.51 1.94 11.14
C VAL A 7 6.50 0.67 11.97
N THR A 8 7.51 0.50 12.82
CA THR A 8 7.68 -0.71 13.64
C THR A 8 7.26 -0.51 15.09
N ASP A 9 7.25 0.72 15.59
CA ASP A 9 6.82 1.03 16.95
C ASP A 9 5.31 0.87 17.05
N ARG A 10 4.86 -0.03 17.93
CA ARG A 10 3.45 -0.34 18.10
C ARG A 10 2.62 0.87 18.52
N GLN A 11 3.15 1.72 19.39
CA GLN A 11 2.44 2.92 19.83
C GLN A 11 2.29 3.94 18.71
N GLU A 12 3.34 4.12 17.93
CA GLU A 12 3.31 5.00 16.77
C GLU A 12 2.31 4.51 15.74
N LEU A 13 2.32 3.21 15.47
CA LEU A 13 1.38 2.58 14.54
C LEU A 13 -0.07 2.80 14.99
N SER A 14 -0.37 2.58 16.27
CA SER A 14 -1.71 2.78 16.83
C SER A 14 -2.16 4.23 16.72
N SER A 15 -1.26 5.18 16.95
CA SER A 15 -1.55 6.61 16.82
C SER A 15 -1.94 6.98 15.39
N PHE A 16 -1.20 6.48 14.40
CA PHE A 16 -1.52 6.72 13.00
C PHE A 16 -2.83 6.06 12.59
N ALA A 17 -3.07 4.82 13.03
CA ALA A 17 -4.31 4.12 12.74
C ALA A 17 -5.51 4.92 13.24
N LYS A 18 -5.43 5.43 14.46
CA LYS A 18 -6.48 6.26 15.05
C LYS A 18 -6.68 7.55 14.26
N LYS A 19 -5.59 8.21 13.88
CA LYS A 19 -5.64 9.46 13.13
C LYS A 19 -6.35 9.30 11.79
N TYR A 20 -6.13 8.19 11.10
CA TYR A 20 -6.68 7.95 9.77
C TYR A 20 -7.95 7.08 9.77
N GLY A 21 -8.46 6.74 10.94
CA GLY A 21 -9.69 5.96 11.05
C GLY A 21 -9.56 4.51 10.64
N VAL A 22 -8.34 3.97 10.70
CA VAL A 22 -8.08 2.57 10.36
C VAL A 22 -8.19 1.74 11.64
N ALA A 23 -8.91 0.62 11.57
CA ALA A 23 -9.05 -0.25 12.74
C ALA A 23 -7.69 -0.82 13.13
N ASP A 24 -7.28 -0.56 14.38
CA ASP A 24 -6.06 -1.10 14.94
C ASP A 24 -6.28 -2.57 15.25
N ARG A 25 -5.47 -3.44 14.66
CA ARG A 25 -5.59 -4.89 14.83
C ARG A 25 -4.22 -5.54 14.79
N GLU A 26 -4.15 -6.75 15.33
CA GLU A 26 -2.94 -7.54 15.26
C GLU A 26 -2.54 -7.76 13.80
N GLY A 27 -1.26 -7.63 13.52
CA GLY A 27 -0.76 -7.80 12.16
C GLY A 27 -0.89 -6.57 11.27
N LEU A 28 -1.43 -5.47 11.78
CA LEU A 28 -1.50 -4.23 11.01
C LEU A 28 -0.09 -3.69 10.75
N CYS A 29 0.15 -3.32 9.49
CA CYS A 29 1.41 -2.74 9.04
C CYS A 29 1.17 -1.35 8.46
N LEU A 30 2.19 -0.51 8.53
CA LEU A 30 2.11 0.85 8.01
C LEU A 30 3.41 1.21 7.29
N TYR A 31 3.27 1.66 6.05
CA TYR A 31 4.34 2.30 5.30
C TYR A 31 4.07 3.80 5.31
N LEU A 32 5.04 4.58 5.77
CA LEU A 32 4.89 6.02 6.01
C LEU A 32 5.84 6.81 5.14
N ALA A 33 5.31 7.84 4.47
CA ALA A 33 6.13 8.84 3.81
C ALA A 33 6.11 10.11 4.64
N GLU A 34 7.29 10.66 4.90
CA GLU A 34 7.41 11.87 5.73
C GLU A 34 8.50 12.79 5.21
N ASN A 35 8.40 14.06 5.54
CA ASN A 35 9.41 15.07 5.24
C ASN A 35 9.73 15.80 6.54
N ARG A 36 10.96 15.64 7.02
CA ARG A 36 11.42 16.23 8.29
C ARG A 36 10.49 15.89 9.45
N GLY A 37 10.03 14.65 9.51
CA GLY A 37 9.15 14.19 10.57
C GLY A 37 7.68 14.51 10.35
N GLU A 38 7.31 15.25 9.31
CA GLU A 38 5.93 15.58 9.01
C GLU A 38 5.35 14.52 8.06
N PRO A 39 4.25 13.84 8.45
CA PRO A 39 3.65 12.82 7.59
C PRO A 39 3.08 13.43 6.32
N LEU A 40 3.41 12.82 5.17
CA LEU A 40 2.92 13.22 3.87
C LEU A 40 1.97 12.20 3.28
N GLY A 41 2.15 10.93 3.63
CA GLY A 41 1.30 9.88 3.13
C GLY A 41 1.46 8.58 3.90
N VAL A 42 0.43 7.75 3.84
CA VAL A 42 0.37 6.49 4.58
C VAL A 42 -0.17 5.40 3.68
N CYS A 43 0.26 4.15 3.96
CA CYS A 43 -0.35 2.97 3.39
C CYS A 43 -0.44 1.91 4.48
N PHE A 44 -1.66 1.59 4.89
CA PHE A 44 -1.94 0.55 5.87
C PHE A 44 -2.23 -0.76 5.15
N TYR A 45 -1.62 -1.83 5.62
CA TYR A 45 -1.80 -3.14 5.01
C TYR A 45 -1.60 -4.23 6.05
N CYS A 46 -1.98 -5.46 5.70
CA CYS A 46 -1.69 -6.62 6.52
C CYS A 46 -1.40 -7.81 5.61
N PHE A 47 -0.62 -8.75 6.12
CA PHE A 47 -0.36 -10.01 5.44
C PHE A 47 -1.51 -10.98 5.69
N ILE A 48 -1.90 -11.69 4.65
CA ILE A 48 -2.91 -12.75 4.70
C ILE A 48 -2.32 -14.00 4.06
N ASP A 49 -3.00 -15.13 4.18
CA ASP A 49 -2.48 -16.39 3.65
C ASP A 49 -2.20 -16.31 2.14
N GLU A 50 -3.05 -15.63 1.38
CA GLU A 50 -2.90 -15.51 -0.07
C GLU A 50 -1.90 -14.43 -0.50
N GLY A 51 -1.43 -13.58 0.44
CA GLY A 51 -0.51 -12.50 0.13
C GLY A 51 -0.68 -11.30 1.04
N MET A 52 -1.39 -10.28 0.58
CA MET A 52 -1.51 -9.00 1.28
C MET A 52 -2.87 -8.37 1.01
N GLU A 53 -3.39 -7.69 2.02
CA GLU A 53 -4.55 -6.80 1.85
C GLU A 53 -4.11 -5.37 2.15
N ILE A 54 -4.36 -4.47 1.19
CA ILE A 54 -4.15 -3.03 1.37
C ILE A 54 -5.45 -2.46 1.91
N LEU A 55 -5.39 -1.89 3.11
CA LEU A 55 -6.57 -1.45 3.84
C LEU A 55 -6.92 0.01 3.59
N TYR A 56 -5.91 0.86 3.49
CA TYR A 56 -6.11 2.29 3.32
C TYR A 56 -4.80 2.94 2.87
N ALA A 57 -4.90 3.89 1.97
CA ALA A 57 -3.76 4.71 1.57
C ALA A 57 -4.23 6.14 1.32
N ASP A 58 -3.43 7.08 1.76
CA ASP A 58 -3.70 8.51 1.62
C ASP A 58 -2.39 9.23 1.39
N ALA A 59 -2.31 9.99 0.33
CA ALA A 59 -1.11 10.76 -0.03
C ALA A 59 -1.42 12.25 -0.24
N GLY A 60 -2.53 12.73 0.34
CA GLY A 60 -2.88 14.15 0.29
C GLY A 60 -3.10 14.71 -1.11
N GLY A 61 -3.57 13.86 -2.03
CA GLY A 61 -3.80 14.28 -3.42
C GLY A 61 -2.61 14.08 -4.35
N ASP A 62 -1.46 13.65 -3.82
CA ASP A 62 -0.28 13.38 -4.64
C ASP A 62 -0.37 11.97 -5.22
N THR A 63 -0.77 11.87 -6.49
CA THR A 63 -0.97 10.58 -7.16
C THR A 63 0.32 9.76 -7.25
N ALA A 64 1.44 10.42 -7.53
CA ALA A 64 2.73 9.72 -7.62
C ALA A 64 3.13 9.14 -6.27
N LEU A 65 2.89 9.87 -5.19
CA LEU A 65 3.19 9.37 -3.84
C LEU A 65 2.25 8.23 -3.46
N PHE A 66 0.96 8.33 -3.79
CA PHE A 66 -0.02 7.26 -3.58
C PHE A 66 0.46 5.98 -4.26
N ASP A 67 0.82 6.07 -5.53
CA ASP A 67 1.35 4.94 -6.31
C ASP A 67 2.60 4.34 -5.65
N GLY A 68 3.55 5.20 -5.28
CA GLY A 68 4.81 4.78 -4.68
C GLY A 68 4.63 4.08 -3.34
N LEU A 69 3.71 4.55 -2.50
CA LEU A 69 3.43 3.94 -1.20
C LEU A 69 2.86 2.53 -1.35
N ILE A 70 1.91 2.34 -2.28
CA ILE A 70 1.32 1.02 -2.51
C ILE A 70 2.37 0.06 -3.08
N ARG A 71 3.17 0.51 -4.05
CA ARG A 71 4.24 -0.32 -4.61
C ARG A 71 5.27 -0.71 -3.55
N ALA A 72 5.61 0.22 -2.66
CA ALA A 72 6.55 -0.06 -1.58
C ALA A 72 6.01 -1.13 -0.63
N ALA A 73 4.73 -1.05 -0.28
CA ALA A 73 4.09 -2.09 0.54
C ALA A 73 4.10 -3.44 -0.18
N MET A 74 3.74 -3.45 -1.47
CA MET A 74 3.69 -4.67 -2.28
C MET A 74 5.06 -5.32 -2.44
N ALA A 75 6.15 -4.54 -2.35
CA ALA A 75 7.51 -5.07 -2.49
C ALA A 75 7.84 -6.10 -1.39
N ALA A 76 7.12 -6.09 -0.27
CA ALA A 76 7.27 -7.11 0.76
C ALA A 76 6.88 -8.50 0.28
N LEU A 77 6.19 -8.61 -0.85
CA LEU A 77 5.77 -9.89 -1.43
C LEU A 77 6.76 -10.43 -2.47
N PHE A 78 7.88 -9.74 -2.71
CA PHE A 78 8.89 -10.24 -3.66
C PHE A 78 9.37 -11.63 -3.25
N ASP A 79 9.44 -12.53 -4.23
CA ASP A 79 9.90 -13.91 -4.06
C ASP A 79 9.03 -14.77 -3.15
N ARG A 80 7.81 -14.31 -2.84
CA ARG A 80 6.84 -15.13 -2.10
C ARG A 80 5.93 -15.86 -3.08
N GLU A 81 5.59 -17.10 -2.75
CA GLU A 81 4.65 -17.89 -3.54
C GLU A 81 3.24 -17.29 -3.51
N ASN A 82 2.80 -16.89 -2.31
CA ASN A 82 1.49 -16.30 -2.10
C ASN A 82 1.65 -14.78 -2.18
N ASP A 83 1.43 -14.22 -3.35
CA ASP A 83 1.71 -12.82 -3.63
C ASP A 83 0.52 -12.07 -4.24
N ARG A 84 -0.69 -12.51 -3.91
CA ARG A 84 -1.89 -11.77 -4.29
C ARG A 84 -2.01 -10.50 -3.46
N VAL A 85 -2.56 -9.47 -4.08
CA VAL A 85 -2.82 -8.21 -3.38
C VAL A 85 -4.30 -7.90 -3.51
N PHE A 86 -4.97 -7.76 -2.36
CA PHE A 86 -6.38 -7.37 -2.29
C PHE A 86 -6.47 -5.94 -1.81
N PHE A 87 -7.39 -5.18 -2.37
CA PHE A 87 -7.63 -3.80 -1.97
C PHE A 87 -8.99 -3.74 -1.26
N ALA A 88 -9.03 -3.10 -0.10
CA ALA A 88 -10.28 -2.92 0.64
C ALA A 88 -11.27 -2.09 -0.18
N GLU A 89 -12.56 -2.35 -0.02
CA GLU A 89 -13.61 -1.64 -0.74
C GLU A 89 -13.65 -0.14 -0.42
N THR A 90 -13.10 0.24 0.73
CA THR A 90 -13.02 1.65 1.15
C THR A 90 -11.94 2.44 0.42
N MET A 91 -11.07 1.76 -0.33
CA MET A 91 -10.01 2.41 -1.09
C MET A 91 -10.60 3.24 -2.25
N ASP A 92 -9.88 4.29 -2.64
CA ASP A 92 -10.26 5.12 -3.77
C ASP A 92 -10.06 4.33 -5.09
N ARG A 93 -11.14 3.79 -5.61
CA ARG A 93 -11.11 2.95 -6.81
C ARG A 93 -10.56 3.72 -8.01
N GLN A 94 -10.94 4.99 -8.16
CA GLN A 94 -10.49 5.81 -9.29
C GLN A 94 -8.97 6.00 -9.27
N LEU A 95 -8.40 6.24 -8.10
CA LEU A 95 -6.95 6.34 -7.95
C LEU A 95 -6.26 5.01 -8.25
N LEU A 96 -6.84 3.90 -7.78
CA LEU A 96 -6.27 2.57 -8.07
C LEU A 96 -6.26 2.29 -9.56
N GLU A 97 -7.32 2.64 -10.27
CA GLU A 97 -7.40 2.48 -11.73
C GLU A 97 -6.41 3.39 -12.46
N LYS A 98 -6.32 4.65 -12.02
CA LYS A 98 -5.40 5.63 -12.60
C LYS A 98 -3.95 5.17 -12.47
N CYS A 99 -3.60 4.56 -11.35
CA CYS A 99 -2.26 4.02 -11.10
C CYS A 99 -2.08 2.62 -11.68
N ARG A 100 -3.11 2.06 -12.31
CA ARG A 100 -3.08 0.74 -12.98
C ARG A 100 -2.91 -0.44 -12.03
N PHE A 101 -3.31 -0.27 -10.77
CA PHE A 101 -3.31 -1.38 -9.82
C PHE A 101 -4.48 -2.34 -10.09
N ILE A 102 -5.61 -1.81 -10.55
CA ILE A 102 -6.80 -2.60 -10.86
C ILE A 102 -7.34 -2.27 -12.24
N THR A 103 -8.06 -3.22 -12.82
CA THR A 103 -8.80 -3.03 -14.06
C THR A 103 -10.19 -3.64 -13.86
N GLY A 104 -11.24 -2.93 -14.32
CA GLY A 104 -12.61 -3.41 -14.19
C GLY A 104 -13.07 -3.43 -12.73
N ASP A 105 -13.85 -4.46 -12.37
CA ASP A 105 -14.51 -4.52 -11.07
C ASP A 105 -13.72 -5.23 -9.98
N LYS A 106 -12.58 -5.83 -10.33
CA LYS A 106 -11.82 -6.64 -9.38
C LYS A 106 -10.85 -5.80 -8.57
N LEU A 107 -11.00 -5.80 -7.25
CA LEU A 107 -10.11 -5.14 -6.31
C LEU A 107 -8.96 -6.08 -5.90
N CYS A 108 -8.28 -6.62 -6.90
CA CYS A 108 -7.26 -7.64 -6.65
C CYS A 108 -6.20 -7.66 -7.74
N ILE A 109 -4.95 -7.84 -7.34
CA ILE A 109 -3.82 -8.16 -8.22
C ILE A 109 -3.51 -9.63 -7.99
N LYS A 110 -3.54 -10.44 -9.06
CA LYS A 110 -3.33 -11.89 -8.96
C LYS A 110 -1.94 -12.28 -8.50
N SER A 111 -0.94 -11.50 -8.87
CA SER A 111 0.45 -11.75 -8.50
C SER A 111 1.22 -10.44 -8.50
N ALA A 112 1.75 -10.06 -7.32
CA ALA A 112 2.58 -8.87 -7.19
C ALA A 112 3.86 -9.00 -8.03
N ASN A 113 4.46 -10.18 -8.06
CA ASN A 113 5.68 -10.41 -8.84
C ASN A 113 5.44 -10.21 -10.33
N VAL A 114 4.33 -10.75 -10.85
CA VAL A 114 3.96 -10.56 -12.27
C VAL A 114 3.64 -9.09 -12.55
N PHE A 115 2.93 -8.43 -11.64
CA PHE A 115 2.60 -7.01 -11.76
C PHE A 115 3.86 -6.17 -11.95
N PHE A 116 4.88 -6.37 -11.13
CA PHE A 116 6.13 -5.62 -11.23
C PHE A 116 6.87 -5.93 -12.53
N GLN A 117 6.86 -7.17 -12.98
CA GLN A 117 7.46 -7.54 -14.27
C GLN A 117 6.76 -6.85 -15.42
N THR A 118 5.42 -6.82 -15.42
CA THR A 118 4.63 -6.18 -16.46
C THR A 118 4.93 -4.68 -16.53
N CYS A 119 4.99 -4.01 -15.39
CA CYS A 119 5.33 -2.59 -15.32
C CYS A 119 6.73 -2.32 -15.83
N LYS A 120 7.68 -3.18 -15.51
CA LYS A 120 9.05 -3.09 -16.01
C LYS A 120 9.09 -3.20 -17.52
N ASN A 121 8.33 -4.12 -18.10
CA ASN A 121 8.27 -4.34 -19.54
C ASN A 121 7.57 -3.19 -20.26
N CYS A 122 6.60 -2.57 -19.65
CA CYS A 122 5.88 -1.44 -20.24
C CYS A 122 6.75 -0.20 -20.45
N LYS A 123 7.88 -0.13 -19.79
CA LYS A 123 8.82 1.00 -19.94
C LYS A 123 9.73 0.88 -21.13
N ASN A 124 9.72 -0.23 -21.80
CA ASN A 124 10.63 -0.49 -22.93
C ASN A 124 9.96 -0.23 -24.28
#